data_c200f7f721e3170c88ec2b1d92da0685
#
_entry.id   c200f7f721e3170c88ec2b1d92da0685
#
_cell.length_a   1.000
_cell.length_b   1.000
_cell.length_c   1.000
_cell.angle_alpha   90.00
_cell.angle_beta   90.00
_cell.angle_gamma   90.00
#
_symmetry.space_group_name_H-M   'P 1'
#
loop_
_entity.id
_entity.type
_entity.pdbx_description
1 polymer ?
#
loop_
_entity_poly.entity_id
_entity_poly.type
_entity_poly.pdbx_seq_one_letter_code
_entity_poly.pdbx_strand_id
1 'polypeptide(L)'
;MGQGRNFFRMLFQVSVARHWARAARKAATADLAVLRSQRRRARLLRQHLNTLISTAEGRLALPVVGSNAFPKPHGTDWSWRPKLWREPVPVKGLAGVKNKERLGNEVTLFHDCQISELTLRQLRNDRSRDLAPFGLRLDVFRFDGSFLSLVVDLPPESVDGLRRNHIIRVETIV
;
A
#
# COMPACT_ATOMS: atom_id res chain seq x y z
N MET A 1 17.85 -4.54 34.95
CA MET A 1 18.69 -5.35 34.03
C MET A 1 18.37 -5.17 32.52
N GLY A 2 17.65 -4.12 32.08
CA GLY A 2 17.24 -3.92 30.69
C GLY A 2 18.11 -3.00 29.83
N GLN A 3 18.90 -2.11 30.39
CA GLN A 3 19.61 -1.06 29.63
C GLN A 3 20.82 -1.57 28.84
N GLY A 4 21.59 -2.53 29.35
CA GLY A 4 22.74 -3.08 28.65
C GLY A 4 22.40 -3.82 27.34
N ARG A 5 21.29 -4.56 27.30
CA ARG A 5 20.84 -5.29 26.10
C ARG A 5 20.43 -4.35 24.97
N ASN A 6 19.86 -3.20 25.27
CA ASN A 6 19.46 -2.20 24.27
C ASN A 6 20.68 -1.48 23.68
N PHE A 7 21.71 -1.21 24.48
CA PHE A 7 22.93 -0.57 24.02
C PHE A 7 23.72 -1.46 23.03
N PHE A 8 23.91 -2.75 23.35
CA PHE A 8 24.55 -3.70 22.41
C PHE A 8 23.78 -3.89 21.12
N ARG A 9 22.45 -3.93 21.19
CA ARG A 9 21.58 -4.03 20.01
C ARG A 9 21.68 -2.80 19.12
N MET A 10 21.77 -1.62 19.68
CA MET A 10 21.97 -0.35 18.97
C MET A 10 23.33 -0.30 18.29
N LEU A 11 24.41 -0.70 18.96
CA LEU A 11 25.75 -0.78 18.38
C LEU A 11 25.82 -1.76 17.20
N PHE A 12 25.17 -2.89 17.30
CA PHE A 12 25.09 -3.89 16.24
C PHE A 12 24.36 -3.32 15.00
N GLN A 13 23.24 -2.66 15.18
CA GLN A 13 22.48 -2.03 14.08
C GLN A 13 23.31 -0.95 13.37
N VAL A 14 24.01 -0.11 14.12
CA VAL A 14 24.90 0.92 13.56
C VAL A 14 26.05 0.29 12.77
N SER A 15 26.60 -0.84 13.24
CA SER A 15 27.68 -1.54 12.55
C SER A 15 27.23 -2.15 11.22
N VAL A 16 26.02 -2.72 11.18
CA VAL A 16 25.42 -3.27 9.95
C VAL A 16 25.14 -2.18 8.92
N ALA A 17 24.56 -1.05 9.33
CA ALA A 17 24.33 0.08 8.44
C ALA A 17 25.66 0.64 7.87
N ARG A 18 26.69 0.79 8.71
CA ARG A 18 28.02 1.22 8.28
C ARG A 18 28.67 0.22 7.32
N HIS A 19 28.47 -1.08 7.54
CA HIS A 19 28.94 -2.12 6.63
C HIS A 19 28.37 -1.94 5.23
N TRP A 20 27.06 -1.82 5.11
CA TRP A 20 26.40 -1.62 3.82
C TRP A 20 26.73 -0.28 3.16
N ALA A 21 26.88 0.77 3.94
CA ALA A 21 27.33 2.07 3.44
C ALA A 21 28.76 2.02 2.86
N ARG A 22 29.68 1.26 3.49
CA ARG A 22 31.03 1.03 2.94
C ARG A 22 30.99 0.17 1.68
N ALA A 23 30.19 -0.91 1.68
CA ALA A 23 30.01 -1.77 0.51
C ALA A 23 29.48 -0.99 -0.69
N ALA A 24 28.50 -0.10 -0.47
CA ALA A 24 27.93 0.75 -1.51
C ALA A 24 29.00 1.70 -2.11
N ARG A 25 29.82 2.34 -1.27
CA ARG A 25 30.92 3.22 -1.74
C ARG A 25 31.99 2.48 -2.56
N LYS A 26 32.27 1.21 -2.21
CA LYS A 26 33.28 0.39 -2.90
C LYS A 26 32.73 -0.36 -4.12
N ALA A 27 31.42 -0.32 -4.37
CA ALA A 27 30.78 -1.13 -5.40
C ALA A 27 31.32 -0.84 -6.81
N ALA A 28 31.72 0.41 -7.10
CA ALA A 28 32.22 0.79 -8.42
C ALA A 28 33.54 0.10 -8.78
N THR A 29 34.38 -0.25 -7.79
CA THR A 29 35.73 -0.81 -7.98
C THR A 29 35.85 -2.24 -7.44
N ALA A 30 34.78 -2.83 -6.92
CA ALA A 30 34.81 -4.15 -6.32
C ALA A 30 34.90 -5.25 -7.39
N ASP A 31 35.53 -6.37 -7.02
CA ASP A 31 35.55 -7.57 -7.84
C ASP A 31 34.11 -8.07 -8.15
N LEU A 32 33.91 -8.57 -9.38
CA LEU A 32 32.57 -8.95 -9.86
C LEU A 32 31.96 -10.12 -9.07
N ALA A 33 32.77 -11.05 -8.55
CA ALA A 33 32.26 -12.17 -7.76
C ALA A 33 31.77 -11.67 -6.38
N VAL A 34 32.54 -10.80 -5.75
CA VAL A 34 32.16 -10.12 -4.50
C VAL A 34 30.88 -9.30 -4.71
N LEU A 35 30.83 -8.53 -5.80
CA LEU A 35 29.68 -7.69 -6.14
C LEU A 35 28.41 -8.50 -6.37
N ARG A 36 28.50 -9.65 -7.06
CA ARG A 36 27.36 -10.58 -7.24
C ARG A 36 26.81 -11.10 -5.91
N SER A 37 27.71 -11.51 -5.00
CA SER A 37 27.32 -11.99 -3.67
C SER A 37 26.66 -10.87 -2.83
N GLN A 38 27.28 -9.69 -2.81
CA GLN A 38 26.75 -8.52 -2.11
C GLN A 38 25.37 -8.11 -2.64
N ARG A 39 25.19 -8.08 -3.98
CA ARG A 39 23.91 -7.78 -4.62
C ARG A 39 22.80 -8.74 -4.17
N ARG A 40 23.08 -10.05 -4.11
CA ARG A 40 22.11 -11.05 -3.68
C ARG A 40 21.66 -10.81 -2.23
N ARG A 41 22.62 -10.59 -1.33
CA ARG A 41 22.36 -10.29 0.10
C ARG A 41 21.60 -8.98 0.27
N ALA A 42 22.00 -7.93 -0.46
CA ALA A 42 21.34 -6.63 -0.41
C ALA A 42 19.89 -6.68 -0.90
N ARG A 43 19.60 -7.46 -1.94
CA ARG A 43 18.22 -7.66 -2.44
C ARG A 43 17.33 -8.33 -1.40
N LEU A 44 17.84 -9.39 -0.76
CA LEU A 44 17.09 -10.08 0.30
C LEU A 44 16.83 -9.15 1.50
N LEU A 45 17.87 -8.45 1.96
CA LEU A 45 17.74 -7.48 3.04
C LEU A 45 16.76 -6.36 2.70
N ARG A 46 16.82 -5.81 1.48
CA ARG A 46 15.87 -4.79 1.01
C ARG A 46 14.44 -5.29 1.03
N GLN A 47 14.19 -6.54 0.64
CA GLN A 47 12.87 -7.13 0.69
C GLN A 47 12.31 -7.16 2.12
N HIS A 48 13.10 -7.63 3.09
CA HIS A 48 12.69 -7.63 4.50
C HIS A 48 12.52 -6.23 5.08
N LEU A 49 13.41 -5.30 4.75
CA LEU A 49 13.30 -3.91 5.18
C LEU A 49 12.06 -3.23 4.57
N ASN A 50 11.78 -3.44 3.31
CA ASN A 50 10.56 -2.91 2.67
C ASN A 50 9.30 -3.44 3.34
N THR A 51 9.25 -4.74 3.65
CA THR A 51 8.12 -5.34 4.37
C THR A 51 7.96 -4.72 5.77
N LEU A 52 9.08 -4.58 6.51
CA LEU A 52 9.06 -3.95 7.83
C LEU A 52 8.61 -2.49 7.77
N ILE A 53 9.16 -1.70 6.85
CA ILE A 53 8.79 -0.29 6.65
C ILE A 53 7.32 -0.18 6.29
N SER A 54 6.83 -0.97 5.33
CA SER A 54 5.43 -0.96 4.92
C SER A 54 4.48 -1.29 6.08
N THR A 55 4.84 -2.31 6.89
CA THR A 55 4.07 -2.67 8.07
C THR A 55 4.13 -1.58 9.15
N ALA A 56 5.32 -1.00 9.39
CA ALA A 56 5.50 0.06 10.37
C ALA A 56 4.78 1.34 9.95
N GLU A 57 4.89 1.75 8.68
CA GLU A 57 4.14 2.88 8.14
C GLU A 57 2.62 2.68 8.29
N GLY A 58 2.14 1.45 8.02
CA GLY A 58 0.75 1.08 8.25
C GLY A 58 0.31 1.24 9.71
N ARG A 59 1.17 0.94 10.67
CA ARG A 59 0.86 1.00 12.10
C ARG A 59 1.15 2.36 12.75
N LEU A 60 2.17 3.07 12.30
CA LEU A 60 2.63 4.33 12.90
C LEU A 60 1.96 5.57 12.29
N ALA A 61 1.39 5.46 11.10
CA ALA A 61 0.58 6.54 10.52
C ALA A 61 -0.81 6.66 11.18
N LEU A 62 -0.88 6.31 12.46
CA LEU A 62 -2.05 6.17 13.32
C LEU A 62 -2.38 7.50 14.01
N PRO A 63 -3.63 7.72 14.37
CA PRO A 63 -4.66 6.75 14.74
C PRO A 63 -5.60 6.30 13.61
N VAL A 64 -5.38 6.72 12.37
CA VAL A 64 -6.31 6.57 11.26
C VAL A 64 -6.04 5.31 10.42
N VAL A 65 -4.75 4.90 10.29
CA VAL A 65 -4.36 3.73 9.49
C VAL A 65 -4.72 2.42 10.20
N GLY A 66 -5.28 1.49 9.43
CA GLY A 66 -5.77 0.20 9.95
C GLY A 66 -7.10 0.29 10.70
N SER A 67 -7.52 1.49 11.08
CA SER A 67 -8.77 1.71 11.80
C SER A 67 -9.96 1.79 10.83
N ASN A 68 -11.08 1.14 11.21
CA ASN A 68 -12.39 1.41 10.63
C ASN A 68 -13.15 2.51 11.37
N ALA A 69 -12.50 3.17 12.33
CA ALA A 69 -13.10 4.28 13.05
C ALA A 69 -13.10 5.53 12.16
N PHE A 70 -14.26 5.96 11.77
CA PHE A 70 -14.51 7.21 11.06
C PHE A 70 -15.88 7.75 11.50
N PRO A 71 -16.13 9.06 11.34
CA PRO A 71 -17.42 9.64 11.69
C PRO A 71 -18.56 8.92 10.95
N LYS A 72 -19.56 8.50 11.70
CA LYS A 72 -20.73 7.78 11.17
C LYS A 72 -21.99 8.56 11.50
N PRO A 73 -22.97 8.61 10.61
CA PRO A 73 -24.31 9.11 10.93
C PRO A 73 -24.91 8.35 12.12
N HIS A 74 -25.76 9.03 12.88
CA HIS A 74 -26.55 8.37 13.93
C HIS A 74 -27.43 7.27 13.30
N GLY A 75 -27.51 6.11 13.96
CA GLY A 75 -28.26 4.96 13.45
C GLY A 75 -27.52 4.11 12.42
N THR A 76 -26.20 4.26 12.30
CA THR A 76 -25.39 3.40 11.43
C THR A 76 -25.20 2.02 12.07
N ASP A 77 -25.74 0.99 11.47
CA ASP A 77 -25.63 -0.40 11.93
C ASP A 77 -24.32 -1.03 11.49
N TRP A 78 -23.86 -0.71 10.29
CA TRP A 78 -22.64 -1.27 9.72
C TRP A 78 -21.82 -0.20 9.00
N SER A 79 -20.52 -0.35 9.03
CA SER A 79 -19.62 0.53 8.30
C SER A 79 -18.30 -0.17 7.98
N TRP A 80 -17.78 0.11 6.82
CA TRP A 80 -16.58 -0.54 6.32
C TRP A 80 -15.75 0.42 5.46
N ARG A 81 -14.46 0.19 5.46
CA ARG A 81 -13.49 0.84 4.59
C ARG A 81 -12.64 -0.23 3.93
N PRO A 82 -12.54 -0.25 2.61
CA PRO A 82 -11.70 -1.20 1.89
C PRO A 82 -10.25 -1.17 2.40
N LYS A 83 -9.62 -2.34 2.42
CA LYS A 83 -8.23 -2.51 2.87
C LYS A 83 -7.26 -1.63 2.09
N LEU A 84 -7.51 -1.47 0.78
CA LEU A 84 -6.73 -0.61 -0.10
C LEU A 84 -6.64 0.85 0.39
N TRP A 85 -7.69 1.38 1.04
CA TRP A 85 -7.70 2.74 1.59
C TRP A 85 -7.29 2.79 3.06
N ARG A 86 -7.22 1.64 3.73
CA ARG A 86 -6.93 1.54 5.16
C ARG A 86 -5.46 1.29 5.47
N GLU A 87 -4.82 0.44 4.67
CA GLU A 87 -3.44 -0.02 4.90
C GLU A 87 -2.65 -0.15 3.58
N PRO A 88 -1.30 -0.15 3.66
CA PRO A 88 -0.48 -0.27 2.46
C PRO A 88 -0.62 -1.66 1.83
N VAL A 89 -0.79 -1.71 0.52
CA VAL A 89 -0.80 -2.96 -0.24
C VAL A 89 0.62 -3.37 -0.66
N PRO A 90 0.89 -4.68 -0.79
CA PRO A 90 2.22 -5.17 -1.19
C PRO A 90 2.65 -4.67 -2.57
N VAL A 91 1.74 -4.67 -3.53
CA VAL A 91 1.94 -4.10 -4.87
C VAL A 91 1.27 -2.74 -4.90
N LYS A 92 2.07 -1.68 -4.79
CA LYS A 92 1.55 -0.31 -4.68
C LYS A 92 1.10 0.31 -5.99
N GLY A 93 1.41 -0.32 -7.13
CA GLY A 93 1.04 0.22 -8.43
C GLY A 93 1.16 -0.78 -9.56
N LEU A 94 0.35 -0.56 -10.59
CA LEU A 94 0.26 -1.30 -11.82
C LEU A 94 0.44 -0.33 -12.99
N ALA A 95 1.14 -0.76 -14.04
CA ALA A 95 1.30 -0.03 -15.28
C ALA A 95 0.86 -0.89 -16.46
N GLY A 96 0.28 -0.27 -17.49
CA GLY A 96 -0.32 -0.99 -18.60
C GLY A 96 -1.47 -1.88 -18.14
N VAL A 97 -2.33 -1.33 -17.29
CA VAL A 97 -3.41 -2.06 -16.61
C VAL A 97 -4.36 -2.67 -17.62
N LYS A 98 -4.56 -3.96 -17.54
CA LYS A 98 -5.47 -4.71 -18.41
C LYS A 98 -6.90 -4.69 -17.88
N ASN A 99 -7.84 -5.02 -18.76
CA ASN A 99 -9.23 -5.22 -18.34
C ASN A 99 -9.32 -6.33 -17.29
N LYS A 100 -10.11 -6.10 -16.25
CA LYS A 100 -10.29 -6.99 -15.08
C LYS A 100 -9.03 -7.16 -14.21
N GLU A 101 -8.07 -6.25 -14.30
CA GLU A 101 -6.89 -6.31 -13.45
C GLU A 101 -7.19 -5.83 -12.04
N ARG A 102 -6.62 -6.52 -11.05
CA ARG A 102 -6.87 -6.26 -9.62
C ARG A 102 -5.72 -5.55 -8.96
N LEU A 103 -6.05 -4.56 -8.13
CA LEU A 103 -5.12 -3.96 -7.18
C LEU A 103 -5.55 -4.31 -5.75
N GLY A 104 -4.72 -5.07 -5.05
CA GLY A 104 -5.12 -5.69 -3.79
C GLY A 104 -6.17 -6.80 -4.01
N ASN A 105 -7.02 -7.03 -2.99
CA ASN A 105 -8.01 -8.10 -3.04
C ASN A 105 -9.43 -7.62 -3.33
N GLU A 106 -9.68 -6.31 -3.26
CA GLU A 106 -11.02 -5.73 -3.21
C GLU A 106 -11.32 -4.81 -4.40
N VAL A 107 -10.28 -4.42 -5.17
CA VAL A 107 -10.44 -3.42 -6.23
C VAL A 107 -10.07 -4.02 -7.57
N THR A 108 -10.97 -3.87 -8.54
CA THR A 108 -10.81 -4.34 -9.91
C THR A 108 -11.08 -3.18 -10.88
N LEU A 109 -10.17 -2.99 -11.84
CA LEU A 109 -10.36 -2.04 -12.94
C LEU A 109 -10.98 -2.74 -14.13
N PHE A 110 -12.06 -2.17 -14.66
CA PHE A 110 -12.73 -2.63 -15.87
C PHE A 110 -12.67 -1.55 -16.95
N HIS A 111 -12.37 -1.95 -18.17
CA HIS A 111 -12.41 -1.10 -19.35
C HIS A 111 -12.53 -1.97 -20.62
N ASP A 112 -12.87 -1.34 -21.73
CA ASP A 112 -13.01 -1.98 -23.05
C ASP A 112 -11.95 -1.54 -24.05
N CYS A 113 -10.92 -0.79 -23.62
CA CYS A 113 -9.92 -0.24 -24.53
C CYS A 113 -8.97 -1.35 -25.08
N GLN A 114 -8.53 -1.15 -26.32
CA GLN A 114 -7.50 -1.95 -26.98
C GLN A 114 -6.10 -1.42 -26.62
N ILE A 115 -5.97 -0.10 -26.53
CA ILE A 115 -4.74 0.59 -26.14
C ILE A 115 -4.94 1.15 -24.73
N SER A 116 -4.28 0.52 -23.77
CA SER A 116 -4.41 0.81 -22.34
C SER A 116 -3.09 1.35 -21.78
N GLU A 117 -2.81 2.63 -22.01
CA GLU A 117 -1.70 3.31 -21.35
C GLU A 117 -2.20 3.93 -20.03
N LEU A 118 -2.49 3.06 -19.09
CA LEU A 118 -3.03 3.42 -17.77
C LEU A 118 -2.04 3.04 -16.68
N THR A 119 -1.99 3.84 -15.62
CA THR A 119 -1.34 3.44 -14.37
C THR A 119 -2.32 3.57 -13.21
N LEU A 120 -2.29 2.60 -12.32
CA LEU A 120 -3.12 2.57 -11.12
C LEU A 120 -2.20 2.45 -9.91
N ARG A 121 -2.25 3.41 -8.97
CA ARG A 121 -1.32 3.46 -7.83
C ARG A 121 -2.03 3.77 -6.53
N GLN A 122 -1.66 3.05 -5.47
CA GLN A 122 -1.98 3.46 -4.11
C GLN A 122 -1.04 4.60 -3.70
N LEU A 123 -1.60 5.68 -3.19
CA LEU A 123 -0.87 6.81 -2.61
C LEU A 123 -1.20 6.94 -1.13
N ARG A 124 -0.28 7.53 -0.37
CA ARG A 124 -0.55 7.94 0.99
C ARG A 124 -1.21 9.31 0.99
N ASN A 125 -2.27 9.43 1.73
CA ASN A 125 -2.95 10.68 1.99
C ASN A 125 -2.29 11.38 3.19
N ASP A 126 -2.18 12.70 3.13
CA ASP A 126 -1.52 13.52 4.14
C ASP A 126 -2.33 14.77 4.54
N ARG A 127 -3.46 15.00 3.88
CA ARG A 127 -4.31 16.16 4.14
C ARG A 127 -5.29 15.88 5.28
N SER A 128 -5.54 16.85 6.12
CA SER A 128 -6.50 16.75 7.24
C SER A 128 -7.94 16.44 6.80
N ARG A 129 -8.29 16.76 5.55
CA ARG A 129 -9.61 16.50 4.96
C ARG A 129 -9.75 15.13 4.33
N ASP A 130 -8.67 14.38 4.18
CA ASP A 130 -8.71 13.07 3.55
C ASP A 130 -9.53 12.11 4.40
N LEU A 131 -10.43 11.38 3.78
CA LEU A 131 -11.33 10.44 4.47
C LEU A 131 -10.62 9.16 4.89
N ALA A 132 -9.47 8.85 4.29
CA ALA A 132 -8.73 7.62 4.51
C ALA A 132 -7.22 7.88 4.50
N PRO A 133 -6.41 7.01 5.15
CA PRO A 133 -4.96 7.15 5.17
C PRO A 133 -4.29 6.90 3.81
N PHE A 134 -4.97 6.20 2.90
CA PHE A 134 -4.50 5.96 1.54
C PHE A 134 -5.55 6.37 0.52
N GLY A 135 -5.09 6.76 -0.64
CA GLY A 135 -5.90 7.06 -1.82
C GLY A 135 -5.48 6.19 -2.99
N LEU A 136 -6.26 6.24 -4.05
CA LEU A 136 -5.97 5.60 -5.31
C LEU A 136 -5.78 6.67 -6.38
N ARG A 137 -4.70 6.58 -7.13
CA ARG A 137 -4.45 7.43 -8.28
C ARG A 137 -4.48 6.61 -9.56
N LEU A 138 -5.33 7.03 -10.47
CA LEU A 138 -5.42 6.52 -11.83
C LEU A 138 -4.90 7.60 -12.78
N ASP A 139 -3.82 7.31 -13.48
CA ASP A 139 -3.31 8.18 -14.54
C ASP A 139 -3.65 7.52 -15.89
N VAL A 140 -4.28 8.31 -16.77
CA VAL A 140 -4.69 7.88 -18.11
C VAL A 140 -3.86 8.67 -19.11
N PHE A 141 -2.94 8.01 -19.82
CA PHE A 141 -2.08 8.63 -20.82
C PHE A 141 -2.65 8.43 -22.23
N ARG A 142 -3.15 7.24 -22.50
CA ARG A 142 -3.82 6.89 -23.74
C ARG A 142 -4.92 5.88 -23.49
N PHE A 143 -6.09 6.14 -24.06
CA PHE A 143 -7.29 5.35 -23.87
C PHE A 143 -8.19 5.47 -25.08
N ASP A 144 -8.53 4.34 -25.70
CA ASP A 144 -9.41 4.27 -26.87
C ASP A 144 -10.73 3.55 -26.58
N GLY A 145 -11.01 3.27 -25.30
CA GLY A 145 -12.23 2.63 -24.86
C GLY A 145 -13.40 3.56 -24.67
N SER A 146 -14.57 2.99 -24.49
CA SER A 146 -15.83 3.72 -24.24
C SER A 146 -16.12 3.88 -22.74
N PHE A 147 -15.56 3.04 -21.88
CA PHE A 147 -15.74 3.11 -20.43
C PHE A 147 -14.48 2.72 -19.64
N LEU A 148 -14.38 3.29 -18.46
CA LEU A 148 -13.37 2.98 -17.43
C LEU A 148 -14.08 2.96 -16.08
N SER A 149 -14.08 1.81 -15.42
CA SER A 149 -14.80 1.60 -14.15
C SER A 149 -13.90 0.99 -13.10
N LEU A 150 -13.90 1.57 -11.91
CA LEU A 150 -13.27 1.02 -10.73
C LEU A 150 -14.34 0.36 -9.87
N VAL A 151 -14.24 -0.95 -9.72
CA VAL A 151 -15.17 -1.76 -8.93
C VAL A 151 -14.51 -2.11 -7.61
N VAL A 152 -15.26 -1.94 -6.52
CA VAL A 152 -14.85 -2.31 -5.17
C VAL A 152 -15.75 -3.45 -4.69
N ASP A 153 -15.14 -4.61 -4.43
CA ASP A 153 -15.85 -5.76 -3.90
C ASP A 153 -16.21 -5.51 -2.43
N LEU A 154 -17.47 -5.56 -2.08
CA LEU A 154 -17.92 -5.48 -0.71
C LEU A 154 -17.76 -6.84 0.01
N PRO A 155 -17.42 -6.85 1.30
CA PRO A 155 -17.35 -8.10 2.06
C PRO A 155 -18.75 -8.70 2.25
N PRO A 156 -18.87 -10.03 2.39
CA PRO A 156 -20.18 -10.70 2.57
C PRO A 156 -21.02 -10.12 3.70
N GLU A 157 -20.37 -9.68 4.79
CA GLU A 157 -21.03 -9.09 5.96
C GLU A 157 -21.79 -7.79 5.64
N SER A 158 -21.51 -7.17 4.51
CA SER A 158 -22.20 -5.94 4.08
C SER A 158 -23.67 -6.15 3.73
N VAL A 159 -24.05 -7.38 3.39
CA VAL A 159 -25.44 -7.75 3.03
C VAL A 159 -26.19 -8.44 4.17
N ASP A 160 -25.48 -8.83 5.25
CA ASP A 160 -26.09 -9.47 6.40
C ASP A 160 -27.04 -8.52 7.11
N GLY A 161 -28.31 -8.93 7.22
CA GLY A 161 -29.34 -8.12 7.85
C GLY A 161 -29.84 -6.94 7.01
N LEU A 162 -29.39 -6.77 5.77
CA LEU A 162 -29.83 -5.68 4.89
C LEU A 162 -31.31 -5.81 4.58
N ARG A 163 -32.07 -4.72 4.76
CA ARG A 163 -33.51 -4.62 4.53
C ARG A 163 -33.84 -3.45 3.61
N ARG A 164 -35.05 -3.41 3.07
CA ARG A 164 -35.49 -2.34 2.13
C ARG A 164 -35.46 -0.92 2.73
N ASN A 165 -35.51 -0.80 4.04
CA ASN A 165 -35.49 0.48 4.76
C ASN A 165 -34.08 0.95 5.13
N HIS A 166 -33.03 0.18 4.81
CA HIS A 166 -31.65 0.62 4.99
C HIS A 166 -31.21 1.57 3.87
N ILE A 167 -30.40 2.52 4.24
CA ILE A 167 -29.75 3.47 3.32
C ILE A 167 -28.28 3.07 3.21
N ILE A 168 -27.82 2.86 1.98
CA ILE A 168 -26.40 2.65 1.69
C ILE A 168 -25.79 4.02 1.36
N ARG A 169 -24.79 4.42 2.13
CA ARG A 169 -24.03 5.66 1.93
C ARG A 169 -22.60 5.35 1.56
N VAL A 170 -22.15 5.91 0.44
CA VAL A 170 -20.75 5.88 0.00
C VAL A 170 -20.21 7.30 0.08
N GLU A 171 -19.07 7.48 0.74
CA GLU A 171 -18.37 8.75 0.82
C GLU A 171 -17.01 8.63 0.11
N THR A 172 -16.77 9.48 -0.86
CA THR A 172 -15.52 9.55 -1.63
C THR A 172 -15.07 11.00 -1.77
N ILE A 173 -13.75 11.20 -1.82
CA ILE A 173 -13.13 12.46 -2.28
C ILE A 173 -12.40 12.13 -3.58
N VAL A 174 -12.70 12.88 -4.62
CA VAL A 174 -12.07 12.76 -5.94
C VAL A 174 -11.21 14.00 -6.22
#